data_161969c5a3cc81a7935bf8bb1e8b159c
#
_entry.id   161969c5a3cc81a7935bf8bb1e8b159c
#
_cell.length_a   1.000
_cell.length_b   1.000
_cell.length_c   1.000
_cell.angle_alpha   90.00
_cell.angle_beta   90.00
_cell.angle_gamma   90.00
#
_symmetry.space_group_name_H-M   'P 1'
#
loop_
_entity.id
_entity.type
_entity.pdbx_description
1 polymer ?
#
loop_
_entity_poly.entity_id
_entity_poly.type
_entity_poly.pdbx_seq_one_letter_code
_entity_poly.pdbx_strand_id
1 'polypeptide(L)'
;MGKKGKEIKKKALLAFKIGVGSFAAIYFAELLGVQFAASAGIVTLLTTVSTKWETVKLAGYRILTFFLSSIVAIFLFSRGRADWLMFGVYMFLLVFLSGIAGLSATVSVNAVIGTHYLTSMDFSFEFVINEFLIVLIGITIATILNLFQPYRSQKGSIIAGMRDTEEALQKILKGLSTYLKNDEETQNPWEEIEKAERNLAHY
;
A
#
# COMPACT_ATOMS: atom_id res chain seq x y z
N MET A 1 -25.85 11.09 -11.91
CA MET A 1 -25.18 10.12 -11.03
C MET A 1 -24.13 10.89 -10.24
N GLY A 2 -24.40 11.17 -8.93
CA GLY A 2 -23.60 12.09 -8.11
C GLY A 2 -22.17 11.60 -7.84
N LYS A 3 -21.29 12.52 -7.40
CA LYS A 3 -19.87 12.30 -7.05
C LYS A 3 -19.70 11.02 -6.19
N LYS A 4 -20.59 10.79 -5.23
CA LYS A 4 -20.65 9.63 -4.32
C LYS A 4 -20.86 8.28 -5.07
N GLY A 5 -21.67 8.24 -6.11
CA GLY A 5 -21.89 7.02 -6.90
C GLY A 5 -20.68 6.60 -7.74
N LYS A 6 -19.91 7.58 -8.24
CA LYS A 6 -18.65 7.31 -8.96
C LYS A 6 -17.56 6.76 -8.03
N GLU A 7 -17.49 7.24 -6.78
CA GLU A 7 -16.54 6.76 -5.77
C GLU A 7 -16.86 5.32 -5.33
N ILE A 8 -18.10 5.01 -5.06
CA ILE A 8 -18.54 3.65 -4.72
C ILE A 8 -18.16 2.68 -5.83
N LYS A 9 -18.42 3.06 -7.10
CA LYS A 9 -18.07 2.24 -8.27
C LYS A 9 -16.55 1.99 -8.37
N LYS A 10 -15.73 2.99 -8.07
CA LYS A 10 -14.25 2.86 -8.03
C LYS A 10 -13.82 1.89 -6.92
N LYS A 11 -14.35 2.03 -5.71
CA LYS A 11 -14.04 1.15 -4.57
C LYS A 11 -14.47 -0.30 -4.85
N ALA A 12 -15.67 -0.49 -5.42
CA ALA A 12 -16.16 -1.81 -5.81
C ALA A 12 -15.28 -2.48 -6.88
N LEU A 13 -14.85 -1.72 -7.89
CA LEU A 13 -13.95 -2.23 -8.93
C LEU A 13 -12.58 -2.63 -8.37
N LEU A 14 -12.03 -1.85 -7.44
CA LEU A 14 -10.78 -2.17 -6.76
C LEU A 14 -10.93 -3.44 -5.91
N ALA A 15 -12.01 -3.54 -5.13
CA ALA A 15 -12.28 -4.72 -4.31
C ALA A 15 -12.44 -5.98 -5.16
N PHE A 16 -13.19 -5.89 -6.26
CA PHE A 16 -13.33 -6.99 -7.22
C PHE A 16 -11.99 -7.42 -7.82
N LYS A 17 -11.19 -6.46 -8.25
CA LYS A 17 -9.85 -6.68 -8.79
C LYS A 17 -8.95 -7.42 -7.79
N ILE A 18 -8.93 -6.96 -6.54
CA ILE A 18 -8.15 -7.59 -5.47
C ILE A 18 -8.66 -9.02 -5.21
N GLY A 19 -9.98 -9.21 -5.14
CA GLY A 19 -10.57 -10.53 -4.93
C GLY A 19 -10.20 -11.53 -6.01
N VAL A 20 -10.36 -11.14 -7.29
CA VAL A 20 -9.97 -11.99 -8.44
C VAL A 20 -8.47 -12.27 -8.43
N GLY A 21 -7.65 -11.26 -8.13
CA GLY A 21 -6.20 -11.45 -8.06
C GLY A 21 -5.76 -12.37 -6.94
N SER A 22 -6.32 -12.20 -5.75
CA SER A 22 -6.00 -13.08 -4.61
C SER A 22 -6.44 -14.51 -4.89
N PHE A 23 -7.64 -14.71 -5.46
CA PHE A 23 -8.11 -16.03 -5.89
C PHE A 23 -7.14 -16.67 -6.88
N ALA A 24 -6.75 -15.95 -7.95
CA ALA A 24 -5.83 -16.45 -8.96
C ALA A 24 -4.46 -16.81 -8.34
N ALA A 25 -3.93 -15.98 -7.43
CA ALA A 25 -2.66 -16.24 -6.78
C ALA A 25 -2.69 -17.51 -5.91
N ILE A 26 -3.75 -17.70 -5.15
CA ILE A 26 -3.95 -18.93 -4.34
C ILE A 26 -4.05 -20.14 -5.26
N TYR A 27 -4.87 -20.07 -6.30
CA TYR A 27 -5.06 -21.17 -7.25
C TYR A 27 -3.75 -21.60 -7.91
N PHE A 28 -2.94 -20.64 -8.37
CA PHE A 28 -1.63 -20.94 -8.96
C PHE A 28 -0.64 -21.49 -7.95
N ALA A 29 -0.66 -20.99 -6.71
CA ALA A 29 0.19 -21.51 -5.64
C ALA A 29 -0.17 -22.97 -5.28
N GLU A 30 -1.46 -23.28 -5.18
CA GLU A 30 -1.94 -24.66 -4.97
C GLU A 30 -1.59 -25.58 -6.12
N LEU A 31 -1.76 -25.12 -7.36
CA LEU A 31 -1.42 -25.91 -8.56
C LEU A 31 0.08 -26.27 -8.59
N LEU A 32 0.94 -25.41 -8.07
CA LEU A 32 2.39 -25.65 -7.95
C LEU A 32 2.77 -26.44 -6.69
N GLY A 33 1.81 -26.83 -5.87
CA GLY A 33 2.05 -27.56 -4.64
C GLY A 33 2.75 -26.75 -3.53
N VAL A 34 2.64 -25.42 -3.58
CA VAL A 34 3.29 -24.52 -2.63
C VAL A 34 2.58 -24.62 -1.26
N GLN A 35 3.34 -24.84 -0.19
CA GLN A 35 2.83 -24.78 1.17
C GLN A 35 2.40 -23.35 1.50
N PHE A 36 1.40 -23.17 2.38
CA PHE A 36 0.85 -21.85 2.73
C PHE A 36 0.34 -21.05 1.52
N ALA A 37 -0.20 -21.70 0.50
CA ALA A 37 -0.68 -21.11 -0.75
C ALA A 37 -1.59 -19.89 -0.54
N ALA A 38 -2.41 -19.87 0.53
CA ALA A 38 -3.28 -18.75 0.90
C ALA A 38 -2.50 -17.42 1.04
N SER A 39 -1.25 -17.49 1.47
CA SER A 39 -0.42 -16.31 1.65
C SER A 39 -0.02 -15.64 0.33
N ALA A 40 -0.01 -16.36 -0.80
CA ALA A 40 0.17 -15.74 -2.12
C ALA A 40 -0.98 -14.76 -2.43
N GLY A 41 -2.20 -15.07 -2.00
CA GLY A 41 -3.35 -14.15 -2.09
C GLY A 41 -3.17 -12.89 -1.23
N ILE A 42 -2.64 -13.04 -0.01
CA ILE A 42 -2.34 -11.91 0.88
C ILE A 42 -1.24 -11.03 0.27
N VAL A 43 -0.17 -11.62 -0.26
CA VAL A 43 0.91 -10.88 -0.95
C VAL A 43 0.35 -10.13 -2.16
N THR A 44 -0.56 -10.74 -2.91
CA THR A 44 -1.25 -10.08 -4.05
C THR A 44 -2.05 -8.87 -3.59
N LEU A 45 -2.86 -8.99 -2.53
CA LEU A 45 -3.60 -7.88 -1.92
C LEU A 45 -2.66 -6.73 -1.57
N LEU A 46 -1.63 -7.00 -0.77
CA LEU A 46 -0.67 -6.00 -0.29
C LEU A 46 0.13 -5.33 -1.41
N THR A 47 0.26 -5.99 -2.56
CA THR A 47 0.97 -5.46 -3.74
C THR A 47 0.05 -4.67 -4.66
N THR A 48 -1.22 -5.06 -4.79
CA THR A 48 -2.17 -4.43 -5.72
C THR A 48 -2.57 -3.02 -5.30
N VAL A 49 -2.44 -2.69 -4.01
CA VAL A 49 -2.80 -1.35 -3.47
C VAL A 49 -1.84 -0.24 -3.93
N SER A 50 -0.65 -0.59 -4.44
CA SER A 50 0.35 0.36 -4.94
C SER A 50 0.07 0.83 -6.37
N THR A 51 0.68 1.97 -6.78
CA THR A 51 0.59 2.46 -8.16
C THR A 51 1.43 1.62 -9.13
N LYS A 52 1.17 1.72 -10.46
CA LYS A 52 1.89 0.93 -11.48
C LYS A 52 3.42 1.01 -11.36
N TRP A 53 3.94 2.22 -11.22
CA TRP A 53 5.39 2.45 -11.16
C TRP A 53 5.97 2.01 -9.82
N GLU A 54 5.26 2.30 -8.75
CA GLU A 54 5.60 1.83 -7.42
C GLU A 54 5.56 0.32 -7.31
N THR A 55 4.64 -0.36 -8.03
CA THR A 55 4.51 -1.83 -7.99
C THR A 55 5.79 -2.51 -8.48
N VAL A 56 6.36 -2.07 -9.61
CA VAL A 56 7.59 -2.68 -10.17
C VAL A 56 8.79 -2.41 -9.25
N LYS A 57 8.91 -1.17 -8.78
CA LYS A 57 9.97 -0.79 -7.83
C LYS A 57 9.85 -1.56 -6.51
N LEU A 58 8.63 -1.66 -5.99
CA LEU A 58 8.31 -2.37 -4.76
C LEU A 58 8.51 -3.88 -4.91
N ALA A 59 8.27 -4.45 -6.10
CA ALA A 59 8.54 -5.86 -6.39
C ALA A 59 10.01 -6.20 -6.17
N GLY A 60 10.93 -5.42 -6.72
CA GLY A 60 12.37 -5.60 -6.51
C GLY A 60 12.76 -5.48 -5.03
N TYR A 61 12.24 -4.48 -4.33
CA TYR A 61 12.49 -4.32 -2.89
C TYR A 61 11.93 -5.48 -2.06
N ARG A 62 10.78 -6.02 -2.40
CA ARG A 62 10.21 -7.19 -1.71
C ARG A 62 11.05 -8.43 -1.87
N ILE A 63 11.59 -8.68 -3.05
CA ILE A 63 12.51 -9.80 -3.28
C ILE A 63 13.78 -9.63 -2.44
N LEU A 64 14.38 -8.45 -2.45
CA LEU A 64 15.58 -8.17 -1.65
C LEU A 64 15.30 -8.34 -0.15
N THR A 65 14.24 -7.71 0.35
CA THR A 65 13.91 -7.77 1.77
C THR A 65 13.41 -9.14 2.21
N PHE A 66 12.84 -9.94 1.30
CA PHE A 66 12.50 -11.34 1.56
C PHE A 66 13.76 -12.13 1.96
N PHE A 67 14.84 -12.08 1.19
CA PHE A 67 16.06 -12.81 1.51
C PHE A 67 16.67 -12.31 2.82
N LEU A 68 16.74 -11.00 3.04
CA LEU A 68 17.25 -10.44 4.28
C LEU A 68 16.41 -10.85 5.50
N SER A 69 15.09 -10.78 5.40
CA SER A 69 14.18 -11.16 6.50
C SER A 69 14.21 -12.66 6.75
N SER A 70 14.34 -13.50 5.71
CA SER A 70 14.48 -14.95 5.85
C SER A 70 15.76 -15.33 6.60
N ILE A 71 16.89 -14.69 6.30
CA ILE A 71 18.14 -14.89 7.04
C ILE A 71 17.94 -14.55 8.52
N VAL A 72 17.31 -13.42 8.82
CA VAL A 72 17.03 -13.01 10.22
C VAL A 72 16.09 -13.99 10.89
N ALA A 73 15.02 -14.45 10.22
CA ALA A 73 14.07 -15.42 10.74
C ALA A 73 14.76 -16.75 11.07
N ILE A 74 15.51 -17.31 10.13
CA ILE A 74 16.27 -18.55 10.30
C ILE A 74 17.23 -18.42 11.48
N PHE A 75 18.00 -17.33 11.55
CA PHE A 75 18.97 -17.12 12.63
C PHE A 75 18.32 -17.04 14.01
N LEU A 76 17.18 -16.36 14.14
CA LEU A 76 16.49 -16.19 15.40
C LEU A 76 15.73 -17.47 15.82
N PHE A 77 14.94 -18.04 14.91
CA PHE A 77 14.05 -19.16 15.26
C PHE A 77 14.80 -20.48 15.42
N SER A 78 15.91 -20.69 14.72
CA SER A 78 16.72 -21.89 14.90
C SER A 78 17.41 -21.98 16.26
N ARG A 79 17.52 -20.89 17.01
CA ARG A 79 18.20 -20.82 18.31
C ARG A 79 17.28 -20.57 19.49
N GLY A 80 16.04 -20.16 19.24
CA GLY A 80 15.11 -19.72 20.26
C GLY A 80 14.39 -20.87 20.96
N ARG A 81 14.13 -20.70 22.27
CA ARG A 81 13.29 -21.60 23.07
C ARG A 81 11.90 -21.01 23.36
N ALA A 82 11.73 -19.70 23.13
CA ALA A 82 10.49 -18.99 23.39
C ALA A 82 10.01 -18.33 22.08
N ASP A 83 9.16 -19.03 21.35
CA ASP A 83 8.73 -18.69 20.00
C ASP A 83 8.10 -17.28 19.93
N TRP A 84 7.28 -16.92 20.91
CA TRP A 84 6.65 -15.60 21.00
C TRP A 84 7.66 -14.47 21.21
N LEU A 85 8.72 -14.72 22.02
CA LEU A 85 9.77 -13.73 22.26
C LEU A 85 10.65 -13.55 21.02
N MET A 86 11.04 -14.66 20.37
CA MET A 86 11.84 -14.62 19.14
C MET A 86 11.09 -13.94 18.01
N PHE A 87 9.77 -14.17 17.90
CA PHE A 87 8.94 -13.47 16.94
C PHE A 87 8.85 -11.97 17.23
N GLY A 88 8.75 -11.58 18.50
CA GLY A 88 8.79 -10.17 18.91
C GLY A 88 10.12 -9.49 18.51
N VAL A 89 11.25 -10.15 18.73
CA VAL A 89 12.58 -9.67 18.32
C VAL A 89 12.68 -9.60 16.79
N TYR A 90 12.20 -10.61 16.09
CA TYR A 90 12.13 -10.62 14.62
C TYR A 90 11.33 -9.44 14.09
N MET A 91 10.11 -9.21 14.60
CA MET A 91 9.27 -8.10 14.19
C MET A 91 9.91 -6.74 14.49
N PHE A 92 10.55 -6.59 15.63
CA PHE A 92 11.28 -5.38 15.96
C PHE A 92 12.40 -5.11 14.94
N LEU A 93 13.25 -6.11 14.66
CA LEU A 93 14.31 -5.96 13.67
C LEU A 93 13.78 -5.69 12.27
N LEU A 94 12.73 -6.41 11.85
CA LEU A 94 12.10 -6.24 10.56
C LEU A 94 11.59 -4.81 10.36
N VAL A 95 10.83 -4.28 11.33
CA VAL A 95 10.27 -2.92 11.27
C VAL A 95 11.39 -1.88 11.34
N PHE A 96 12.34 -2.02 12.27
CA PHE A 96 13.41 -1.08 12.49
C PHE A 96 14.34 -0.98 11.28
N LEU A 97 14.85 -2.11 10.77
CA LEU A 97 15.74 -2.12 9.61
C LEU A 97 15.05 -1.66 8.33
N SER A 98 13.80 -2.09 8.10
CA SER A 98 13.00 -1.63 6.96
C SER A 98 12.70 -0.13 7.06
N GLY A 99 12.47 0.39 8.26
CA GLY A 99 12.24 1.82 8.51
C GLY A 99 13.45 2.66 8.15
N ILE A 100 14.65 2.28 8.63
CA ILE A 100 15.92 2.97 8.32
C ILE A 100 16.22 2.92 6.82
N ALA A 101 15.97 1.78 6.18
CA ALA A 101 16.21 1.59 4.75
C ALA A 101 15.15 2.27 3.84
N GLY A 102 14.10 2.87 4.40
CA GLY A 102 12.99 3.43 3.62
C GLY A 102 12.12 2.37 2.91
N LEU A 103 12.12 1.14 3.41
CA LEU A 103 11.47 -0.04 2.81
C LEU A 103 10.25 -0.52 3.63
N SER A 104 9.62 0.36 4.40
CA SER A 104 8.49 0.05 5.29
C SER A 104 7.32 -0.65 4.57
N ALA A 105 7.13 -0.40 3.27
CA ALA A 105 6.10 -1.05 2.45
C ALA A 105 6.33 -2.57 2.25
N THR A 106 7.50 -3.10 2.61
CA THR A 106 7.83 -4.53 2.50
C THR A 106 7.55 -5.30 3.79
N VAL A 107 7.41 -4.60 4.91
CA VAL A 107 7.27 -5.17 6.26
C VAL A 107 6.11 -6.17 6.34
N SER A 108 4.93 -5.80 5.84
CA SER A 108 3.73 -6.64 5.96
C SER A 108 3.89 -8.00 5.27
N VAL A 109 4.52 -8.05 4.10
CA VAL A 109 4.77 -9.31 3.38
C VAL A 109 5.77 -10.17 4.16
N ASN A 110 6.88 -9.58 4.59
CA ASN A 110 7.91 -10.29 5.32
C ASN A 110 7.45 -10.75 6.71
N ALA A 111 6.52 -10.01 7.34
CA ALA A 111 5.88 -10.44 8.59
C ALA A 111 5.07 -11.74 8.39
N VAL A 112 4.29 -11.84 7.30
CA VAL A 112 3.56 -13.07 6.94
C VAL A 112 4.53 -14.23 6.74
N ILE A 113 5.62 -14.03 5.98
CA ILE A 113 6.65 -15.06 5.78
C ILE A 113 7.31 -15.45 7.12
N GLY A 114 7.58 -14.48 7.99
CA GLY A 114 8.09 -14.76 9.34
C GLY A 114 7.19 -15.65 10.18
N THR A 115 5.86 -15.55 10.03
CA THR A 115 4.93 -16.48 10.71
C THR A 115 5.03 -17.90 10.19
N HIS A 116 5.35 -18.11 8.91
CA HIS A 116 5.53 -19.44 8.35
C HIS A 116 6.79 -20.11 8.91
N TYR A 117 7.91 -19.39 8.99
CA TYR A 117 9.11 -19.89 9.65
C TYR A 117 8.87 -20.23 11.12
N LEU A 118 8.10 -19.40 11.83
CA LEU A 118 7.75 -19.63 13.23
C LEU A 118 6.88 -20.88 13.42
N THR A 119 5.91 -21.10 12.52
CA THR A 119 4.93 -22.18 12.67
C THR A 119 5.42 -23.51 12.11
N SER A 120 6.21 -23.50 11.03
CA SER A 120 6.76 -24.71 10.42
C SER A 120 8.01 -25.20 11.15
N MET A 121 8.79 -24.30 11.73
CA MET A 121 10.14 -24.58 12.26
C MET A 121 11.04 -25.30 11.24
N ASP A 122 10.74 -25.13 9.97
CA ASP A 122 11.52 -25.66 8.86
C ASP A 122 12.43 -24.56 8.30
N PHE A 123 13.72 -24.84 8.28
CA PHE A 123 14.77 -23.91 7.81
C PHE A 123 15.54 -24.50 6.63
N SER A 124 14.97 -25.53 5.97
CA SER A 124 15.56 -26.17 4.81
C SER A 124 15.58 -25.19 3.61
N PHE A 125 16.50 -25.44 2.69
CA PHE A 125 16.54 -24.67 1.46
C PHE A 125 15.25 -24.83 0.62
N GLU A 126 14.63 -26.00 0.68
CA GLU A 126 13.37 -26.30 0.03
C GLU A 126 12.23 -25.42 0.57
N PHE A 127 12.21 -25.23 1.90
CA PHE A 127 11.24 -24.33 2.52
C PHE A 127 11.48 -22.85 2.14
N VAL A 128 12.74 -22.42 2.07
CA VAL A 128 13.07 -21.06 1.59
C VAL A 128 12.58 -20.84 0.16
N ILE A 129 12.74 -21.83 -0.72
CA ILE A 129 12.23 -21.77 -2.10
C ILE A 129 10.71 -21.72 -2.11
N ASN A 130 10.04 -22.50 -1.27
CA ASN A 130 8.59 -22.46 -1.12
C ASN A 130 8.10 -21.05 -0.75
N GLU A 131 8.69 -20.44 0.26
CA GLU A 131 8.34 -19.08 0.69
C GLU A 131 8.65 -18.03 -0.39
N PHE A 132 9.75 -18.20 -1.12
CA PHE A 132 10.08 -17.35 -2.26
C PHE A 132 9.02 -17.45 -3.36
N LEU A 133 8.52 -18.64 -3.67
CA LEU A 133 7.46 -18.85 -4.66
C LEU A 133 6.16 -18.14 -4.26
N ILE A 134 5.77 -18.16 -2.97
CA ILE A 134 4.62 -17.41 -2.47
C ILE A 134 4.75 -15.92 -2.81
N VAL A 135 5.89 -15.35 -2.49
CA VAL A 135 6.17 -13.92 -2.74
C VAL A 135 6.17 -13.63 -4.25
N LEU A 136 6.81 -14.47 -5.04
CA LEU A 136 6.95 -14.31 -6.49
C LEU A 136 5.57 -14.40 -7.18
N ILE A 137 4.75 -15.39 -6.85
CA ILE A 137 3.40 -15.55 -7.41
C ILE A 137 2.55 -14.33 -7.06
N GLY A 138 2.53 -13.93 -5.78
CA GLY A 138 1.74 -12.80 -5.33
C GLY A 138 2.13 -11.49 -6.01
N ILE A 139 3.42 -11.21 -6.13
CA ILE A 139 3.95 -10.03 -6.82
C ILE A 139 3.60 -10.07 -8.32
N THR A 140 3.77 -11.22 -8.97
CA THR A 140 3.53 -11.37 -10.40
C THR A 140 2.06 -11.11 -10.74
N ILE A 141 1.15 -11.75 -10.03
CA ILE A 141 -0.30 -11.54 -10.23
C ILE A 141 -0.68 -10.09 -9.97
N ALA A 142 -0.20 -9.49 -8.87
CA ALA A 142 -0.48 -8.08 -8.57
C ALA A 142 0.08 -7.13 -9.65
N THR A 143 1.26 -7.41 -10.17
CA THR A 143 1.88 -6.61 -11.24
C THR A 143 1.05 -6.70 -12.52
N ILE A 144 0.64 -7.90 -12.93
CA ILE A 144 -0.26 -8.10 -14.06
C ILE A 144 -1.55 -7.30 -13.89
N LEU A 145 -2.20 -7.42 -12.73
CA LEU A 145 -3.42 -6.68 -12.43
C LEU A 145 -3.22 -5.15 -12.49
N ASN A 146 -2.08 -4.66 -12.00
CA ASN A 146 -1.79 -3.24 -12.01
C ASN A 146 -1.43 -2.70 -13.40
N LEU A 147 -0.89 -3.52 -14.30
CA LEU A 147 -0.67 -3.13 -15.70
C LEU A 147 -1.98 -2.80 -16.43
N PHE A 148 -3.05 -3.53 -16.13
CA PHE A 148 -4.38 -3.28 -16.70
C PHE A 148 -5.15 -2.12 -16.05
N GLN A 149 -4.57 -1.43 -15.08
CA GLN A 149 -5.22 -0.28 -14.45
C GLN A 149 -5.04 0.96 -15.32
N PRO A 150 -6.14 1.64 -15.77
CA PRO A 150 -6.02 2.85 -16.56
C PRO A 150 -5.35 3.95 -15.71
N TYR A 151 -4.16 4.37 -16.12
CA TYR A 151 -3.31 5.38 -15.47
C TYR A 151 -3.99 6.76 -15.28
N ARG A 152 -5.13 6.97 -15.94
CA ARG A 152 -5.84 8.25 -16.04
C ARG A 152 -6.49 8.73 -14.74
N SER A 153 -6.70 7.86 -13.77
CA SER A 153 -7.56 8.17 -12.61
C SER A 153 -6.86 8.97 -11.50
N GLN A 154 -5.59 8.72 -11.22
CA GLN A 154 -4.90 9.40 -10.11
C GLN A 154 -4.29 10.74 -10.51
N LYS A 155 -3.62 10.81 -11.66
CA LYS A 155 -3.08 12.08 -12.19
C LYS A 155 -4.19 13.10 -12.43
N GLY A 156 -5.33 12.68 -12.98
CA GLY A 156 -6.49 13.54 -13.19
C GLY A 156 -7.13 14.05 -11.91
N SER A 157 -7.18 13.24 -10.84
CA SER A 157 -7.74 13.68 -9.54
C SER A 157 -6.77 14.60 -8.79
N ILE A 158 -5.46 14.37 -8.88
CA ILE A 158 -4.44 15.27 -8.29
C ILE A 158 -4.44 16.62 -9.01
N ILE A 159 -4.45 16.64 -10.35
CA ILE A 159 -4.50 17.88 -11.13
C ILE A 159 -5.81 18.62 -10.87
N ALA A 160 -6.94 17.92 -10.78
CA ALA A 160 -8.22 18.55 -10.44
C ALA A 160 -8.20 19.12 -9.01
N GLY A 161 -7.66 18.41 -8.04
CA GLY A 161 -7.51 18.88 -6.67
C GLY A 161 -6.58 20.11 -6.57
N MET A 162 -5.46 20.09 -7.27
CA MET A 162 -4.55 21.24 -7.34
C MET A 162 -5.23 22.46 -7.95
N ARG A 163 -6.01 22.29 -9.01
CA ARG A 163 -6.77 23.35 -9.67
C ARG A 163 -7.87 23.91 -8.77
N ASP A 164 -8.63 23.04 -8.10
CA ASP A 164 -9.66 23.45 -7.13
C ASP A 164 -9.03 24.27 -5.96
N THR A 165 -7.83 23.88 -5.51
CA THR A 165 -7.07 24.60 -4.49
C THR A 165 -6.57 25.95 -4.98
N GLU A 166 -6.07 26.02 -6.22
CA GLU A 166 -5.61 27.24 -6.85
C GLU A 166 -6.76 28.24 -7.04
N GLU A 167 -7.93 27.79 -7.50
CA GLU A 167 -9.13 28.61 -7.63
C GLU A 167 -9.62 29.15 -6.27
N ALA A 168 -9.56 28.32 -5.21
CA ALA A 168 -9.91 28.74 -3.85
C ALA A 168 -8.94 29.81 -3.33
N LEU A 169 -7.63 29.63 -3.51
CA LEU A 169 -6.60 30.61 -3.16
C LEU A 169 -6.77 31.95 -3.90
N GLN A 170 -7.07 31.88 -5.21
CA GLN A 170 -7.31 33.10 -5.99
C GLN A 170 -8.56 33.85 -5.51
N LYS A 171 -9.62 33.17 -5.10
CA LYS A 171 -10.82 33.80 -4.51
C LYS A 171 -10.50 34.47 -3.17
N ILE A 172 -9.74 33.80 -2.30
CA ILE A 172 -9.31 34.35 -1.01
C ILE A 172 -8.46 35.61 -1.22
N LEU A 173 -7.48 35.54 -2.13
CA LEU A 173 -6.61 36.70 -2.44
C LEU A 173 -7.37 37.88 -3.04
N LYS A 174 -8.34 37.61 -3.93
CA LYS A 174 -9.24 38.65 -4.46
C LYS A 174 -10.11 39.27 -3.36
N GLY A 175 -10.70 38.47 -2.48
CA GLY A 175 -11.49 38.93 -1.34
C GLY A 175 -10.67 39.83 -0.43
N LEU A 176 -9.45 39.40 -0.06
CA LEU A 176 -8.51 40.20 0.74
C LEU A 176 -8.11 41.51 0.05
N SER A 177 -7.80 41.45 -1.24
CA SER A 177 -7.46 42.66 -2.02
C SER A 177 -8.61 43.65 -2.10
N THR A 178 -9.85 43.18 -2.22
CA THR A 178 -11.04 44.02 -2.23
C THR A 178 -11.30 44.63 -0.86
N TYR A 179 -11.15 43.82 0.22
CA TYR A 179 -11.27 44.28 1.61
C TYR A 179 -10.25 45.38 1.96
N LEU A 180 -8.99 45.21 1.53
CA LEU A 180 -7.92 46.19 1.77
C LEU A 180 -8.08 47.47 0.92
N LYS A 181 -8.83 47.41 -0.17
CA LYS A 181 -9.10 48.57 -1.02
C LYS A 181 -10.32 49.41 -0.61
N ASN A 182 -11.32 48.76 0.01
CA ASN A 182 -12.57 49.38 0.39
C ASN A 182 -12.72 49.35 1.91
N ASP A 183 -12.30 50.41 2.59
CA ASP A 183 -12.32 50.53 4.07
C ASP A 183 -13.73 50.79 4.66
N GLU A 184 -14.79 50.84 3.86
CA GLU A 184 -16.08 51.31 4.42
C GLU A 184 -17.35 50.47 4.11
N GLU A 185 -17.38 49.49 3.23
CA GLU A 185 -18.66 48.73 3.02
C GLU A 185 -18.42 47.36 2.40
N THR A 186 -18.03 46.33 3.14
CA THR A 186 -17.93 45.01 2.54
C THR A 186 -18.35 43.89 3.46
N GLN A 187 -19.15 42.97 2.91
CA GLN A 187 -19.48 41.68 3.49
C GLN A 187 -18.26 41.02 4.10
N ASN A 188 -18.41 40.50 5.32
CA ASN A 188 -17.36 39.90 6.13
C ASN A 188 -16.57 38.83 5.34
N PRO A 189 -15.32 39.06 4.92
CA PRO A 189 -14.56 38.12 4.10
C PRO A 189 -14.25 36.82 4.84
N TRP A 190 -14.42 36.80 6.15
CA TRP A 190 -14.17 35.62 6.99
C TRP A 190 -15.13 34.47 6.69
N GLU A 191 -16.35 34.74 6.26
CA GLU A 191 -17.36 33.73 5.91
C GLU A 191 -16.98 32.97 4.62
N GLU A 192 -16.40 33.66 3.65
CA GLU A 192 -15.88 33.03 2.42
C GLU A 192 -14.59 32.24 2.67
N ILE A 193 -13.71 32.74 3.55
CA ILE A 193 -12.48 32.04 3.97
C ILE A 193 -12.83 30.76 4.69
N GLU A 194 -13.74 30.79 5.65
CA GLU A 194 -14.19 29.60 6.40
C GLU A 194 -14.90 28.56 5.51
N LYS A 195 -15.60 29.01 4.46
CA LYS A 195 -16.20 28.13 3.46
C LYS A 195 -15.16 27.50 2.54
N ALA A 196 -14.09 28.23 2.21
CA ALA A 196 -12.96 27.73 1.44
C ALA A 196 -12.11 26.73 2.26
N GLU A 197 -11.86 27.01 3.56
CA GLU A 197 -11.20 26.07 4.47
C GLU A 197 -11.98 24.77 4.64
N ARG A 198 -13.29 24.83 4.82
CA ARG A 198 -14.15 23.63 4.90
C ARG A 198 -14.08 22.79 3.62
N ASN A 199 -13.96 23.41 2.46
CA ASN A 199 -13.80 22.70 1.19
C ASN A 199 -12.41 22.07 1.03
N LEU A 200 -11.35 22.69 1.57
CA LEU A 200 -9.99 22.15 1.56
C LEU A 200 -9.81 20.98 2.54
N ALA A 201 -10.49 20.99 3.68
CA ALA A 201 -10.43 19.92 4.69
C ALA A 201 -11.10 18.60 4.23
N HIS A 202 -11.81 18.60 3.11
CA HIS A 202 -12.46 17.43 2.50
C HIS A 202 -11.63 16.72 1.42
N TYR A 203 -10.38 17.14 1.19
CA TYR A 203 -9.41 16.51 0.28
C TYR A 203 -8.25 15.86 1.04
#